data_6b5015a6d6983f1477aa1b2dd4119956
#
_entry.id   6b5015a6d6983f1477aa1b2dd4119956
#
_cell.length_a   1.000
_cell.length_b   1.000
_cell.length_c   1.000
_cell.angle_alpha   90.00
_cell.angle_beta   90.00
_cell.angle_gamma   90.00
#
_symmetry.space_group_name_H-M   'P 1'
#
loop_
_entity.id
_entity.type
_entity.pdbx_description
1 polymer ?
#
loop_
_entity_poly.entity_id
_entity_poly.type
_entity_poly.pdbx_seq_one_letter_code
_entity_poly.pdbx_strand_id
1 'polypeptide(L)'
;MALDGSAFELAYRAHAPKLRAVAYNILRDRDAAEDAVHAALLRVWSAGAYRPERGPLLPYLVACVRREALDVLRGSKRRQLREVKAGIDAPVTVDPTAALDPLEARRVAKALEKLPDVQRDVILRAYYGYRTLAEVAQDTNLPLGTVKSRLSAGLRRLHTELTEGIR
;
A
#
# COMPACT_ATOMS: atom_id res chain seq x y z
N MET A 1 -0.08 -24.35 -4.07
CA MET A 1 1.23 -24.80 -3.58
C MET A 1 1.68 -23.77 -2.54
N ALA A 2 1.77 -24.15 -1.27
CA ALA A 2 2.31 -23.26 -0.26
C ALA A 2 3.78 -23.00 -0.59
N LEU A 3 4.24 -21.76 -0.39
CA LEU A 3 5.67 -21.45 -0.45
C LEU A 3 6.36 -22.33 0.60
N ASP A 4 7.31 -23.16 0.20
CA ASP A 4 8.13 -23.87 1.17
C ASP A 4 9.04 -22.87 1.89
N GLY A 5 9.65 -23.27 3.02
CA GLY A 5 10.46 -22.37 3.84
C GLY A 5 11.64 -21.77 3.06
N SER A 6 12.20 -22.48 2.09
CA SER A 6 13.33 -22.05 1.27
C SER A 6 12.90 -21.00 0.24
N ALA A 7 11.79 -21.24 -0.43
CA ALA A 7 11.22 -20.27 -1.38
C ALA A 7 10.76 -18.98 -0.68
N PHE A 8 10.26 -19.08 0.55
CA PHE A 8 9.91 -17.94 1.38
C PHE A 8 11.14 -17.12 1.75
N GLU A 9 12.23 -17.75 2.18
CA GLU A 9 13.47 -17.06 2.53
C GLU A 9 14.09 -16.35 1.33
N LEU A 10 14.11 -16.98 0.16
CA LEU A 10 14.56 -16.36 -1.07
C LEU A 10 13.71 -15.14 -1.45
N ALA A 11 12.39 -15.26 -1.37
CA ALA A 11 11.48 -14.16 -1.63
C ALA A 11 11.67 -13.01 -0.63
N TYR A 12 11.88 -13.32 0.66
CA TYR A 12 12.19 -12.33 1.68
C TYR A 12 13.48 -11.57 1.33
N ARG A 13 14.58 -12.27 1.11
CA ARG A 13 15.87 -11.64 0.79
C ARG A 13 15.81 -10.76 -0.47
N ALA A 14 15.09 -11.22 -1.50
CA ALA A 14 14.95 -10.48 -2.75
C ALA A 14 14.10 -9.20 -2.61
N HIS A 15 13.10 -9.19 -1.73
CA HIS A 15 12.09 -8.13 -1.67
C HIS A 15 12.12 -7.30 -0.39
N ALA A 16 12.82 -7.74 0.67
CA ALA A 16 12.84 -7.09 1.97
C ALA A 16 13.19 -5.58 1.91
N PRO A 17 14.16 -5.11 1.14
CA PRO A 17 14.45 -3.68 1.06
C PRO A 17 13.25 -2.85 0.58
N LYS A 18 12.53 -3.31 -0.44
CA LYS A 18 11.33 -2.65 -0.99
C LYS A 18 10.18 -2.69 0.01
N LEU A 19 9.98 -3.83 0.66
CA LEU A 19 8.91 -4.00 1.67
C LEU A 19 9.14 -3.11 2.89
N ARG A 20 10.38 -3.03 3.38
CA ARG A 20 10.77 -2.10 4.46
C ARG A 20 10.57 -0.65 4.08
N ALA A 21 10.92 -0.25 2.86
CA ALA A 21 10.67 1.11 2.38
C ALA A 21 9.18 1.46 2.38
N VAL A 22 8.32 0.53 1.95
CA VAL A 22 6.86 0.70 1.97
C VAL A 22 6.34 0.90 3.40
N ALA A 23 6.75 0.04 4.34
CA ALA A 23 6.33 0.13 5.75
C ALA A 23 6.87 1.41 6.40
N TYR A 24 8.14 1.75 6.18
CA TYR A 24 8.77 2.95 6.73
C TYR A 24 8.10 4.23 6.24
N ASN A 25 7.70 4.30 4.98
CA ASN A 25 6.97 5.46 4.46
C ASN A 25 5.65 5.72 5.18
N ILE A 26 5.02 4.67 5.69
CA ILE A 26 3.76 4.75 6.44
C ILE A 26 4.02 5.05 7.93
N LEU A 27 4.96 4.34 8.54
CA LEU A 27 5.15 4.35 9.99
C LEU A 27 6.14 5.40 10.48
N ARG A 28 7.10 5.80 9.62
CA ARG A 28 8.21 6.72 9.93
C ARG A 28 9.08 6.28 11.11
N ASP A 29 9.01 5.01 11.44
CA ASP A 29 9.78 4.33 12.48
C ASP A 29 10.38 3.06 11.88
N ARG A 30 11.70 2.85 12.04
CA ARG A 30 12.41 1.73 11.41
C ARG A 30 12.06 0.40 12.07
N ASP A 31 11.97 0.38 13.39
CA ASP A 31 11.70 -0.83 14.15
C ASP A 31 10.25 -1.28 13.92
N ALA A 32 9.30 -0.34 14.00
CA ALA A 32 7.90 -0.60 13.66
C ALA A 32 7.72 -1.04 12.19
N ALA A 33 8.51 -0.51 11.27
CA ALA A 33 8.48 -0.94 9.87
C ALA A 33 9.00 -2.36 9.67
N GLU A 34 10.08 -2.74 10.36
CA GLU A 34 10.62 -4.10 10.34
C GLU A 34 9.60 -5.09 10.92
N ASP A 35 9.02 -4.76 12.07
CA ASP A 35 7.97 -5.57 12.73
C ASP A 35 6.75 -5.76 11.83
N ALA A 36 6.29 -4.70 11.16
CA ALA A 36 5.17 -4.77 10.23
C ALA A 36 5.48 -5.66 9.01
N VAL A 37 6.70 -5.62 8.48
CA VAL A 37 7.14 -6.51 7.40
C VAL A 37 7.15 -7.96 7.88
N HIS A 38 7.76 -8.24 9.04
CA HIS A 38 7.78 -9.59 9.61
C HIS A 38 6.38 -10.14 9.86
N ALA A 39 5.50 -9.35 10.50
CA ALA A 39 4.11 -9.76 10.77
C ALA A 39 3.34 -10.06 9.48
N ALA A 40 3.48 -9.21 8.44
CA ALA A 40 2.84 -9.42 7.16
C ALA A 40 3.30 -10.71 6.48
N LEU A 41 4.62 -10.95 6.47
CA LEU A 41 5.21 -12.13 5.85
C LEU A 41 4.84 -13.42 6.57
N LEU A 42 4.89 -13.45 7.91
CA LEU A 42 4.45 -14.58 8.72
C LEU A 42 2.99 -14.92 8.45
N ARG A 43 2.11 -13.91 8.33
CA ARG A 43 0.69 -14.08 8.02
C ARG A 43 0.49 -14.66 6.62
N VAL A 44 1.22 -14.17 5.62
CA VAL A 44 1.17 -14.70 4.24
C VAL A 44 1.60 -16.17 4.21
N TRP A 45 2.66 -16.50 4.93
CA TRP A 45 3.19 -17.85 4.99
C TRP A 45 2.24 -18.80 5.74
N SER A 46 1.82 -18.45 6.96
CA SER A 46 0.94 -19.28 7.77
C SER A 46 -0.43 -19.51 7.14
N ALA A 47 -0.99 -18.51 6.48
CA ALA A 47 -2.28 -18.63 5.82
C ALA A 47 -2.24 -19.38 4.48
N GLY A 48 -1.05 -19.56 3.88
CA GLY A 48 -0.90 -20.16 2.54
C GLY A 48 -1.74 -19.46 1.48
N ALA A 49 -1.97 -18.15 1.65
CA ALA A 49 -2.99 -17.42 0.90
C ALA A 49 -2.50 -16.91 -0.47
N TYR A 50 -1.19 -16.94 -0.72
CA TYR A 50 -0.65 -16.55 -2.02
C TYR A 50 -1.04 -17.55 -3.10
N ARG A 51 -1.50 -17.04 -4.22
CA ARG A 51 -1.90 -17.81 -5.41
C ARG A 51 -1.17 -17.23 -6.62
N PRO A 52 -0.17 -17.94 -7.19
CA PRO A 52 0.59 -17.46 -8.35
C PRO A 52 -0.28 -17.12 -9.56
N GLU A 53 -1.42 -17.80 -9.70
CA GLU A 53 -2.38 -17.61 -10.80
C GLU A 53 -3.05 -16.23 -10.74
N ARG A 54 -3.03 -15.58 -9.57
CA ARG A 54 -3.63 -14.24 -9.36
C ARG A 54 -2.67 -13.09 -9.62
N GLY A 55 -1.39 -13.39 -9.82
CA GLY A 55 -0.38 -12.39 -10.14
C GLY A 55 0.95 -12.60 -9.41
N PRO A 56 1.93 -11.75 -9.70
CA PRO A 56 3.28 -11.86 -9.16
C PRO A 56 3.33 -11.63 -7.64
N LEU A 57 4.31 -12.24 -6.99
CA LEU A 57 4.45 -12.26 -5.53
C LEU A 57 4.68 -10.87 -4.93
N LEU A 58 5.55 -10.05 -5.54
CA LEU A 58 5.95 -8.77 -4.96
C LEU A 58 4.77 -7.79 -4.77
N PRO A 59 3.90 -7.52 -5.76
CA PRO A 59 2.72 -6.69 -5.55
C PRO A 59 1.78 -7.22 -4.46
N TYR A 60 1.65 -8.52 -4.33
CA TYR A 60 0.87 -9.15 -3.27
C TYR A 60 1.49 -8.89 -1.89
N LEU A 61 2.80 -9.08 -1.75
CA LEU A 61 3.52 -8.79 -0.50
C LEU A 61 3.45 -7.30 -0.13
N VAL A 62 3.60 -6.40 -1.11
CA VAL A 62 3.46 -4.95 -0.90
C VAL A 62 2.09 -4.60 -0.34
N ALA A 63 1.01 -5.19 -0.89
CA ALA A 63 -0.35 -4.98 -0.39
C ALA A 63 -0.53 -5.48 1.06
N CYS A 64 0.05 -6.65 1.38
CA CYS A 64 0.01 -7.22 2.73
C CYS A 64 0.78 -6.35 3.75
N VAL A 65 2.02 -5.96 3.42
CA VAL A 65 2.86 -5.10 4.28
C VAL A 65 2.21 -3.73 4.48
N ARG A 66 1.67 -3.14 3.40
CA ARG A 66 0.96 -1.87 3.49
C ARG A 66 -0.24 -1.96 4.44
N ARG A 67 -1.03 -3.03 4.34
CA ARG A 67 -2.16 -3.26 5.24
C ARG A 67 -1.70 -3.35 6.69
N GLU A 68 -0.67 -4.14 6.97
CA GLU A 68 -0.12 -4.29 8.31
C GLU A 68 0.38 -2.97 8.89
N ALA A 69 1.16 -2.20 8.11
CA ALA A 69 1.65 -0.90 8.53
C ALA A 69 0.51 0.09 8.82
N LEU A 70 -0.56 0.07 8.04
CA LEU A 70 -1.75 0.89 8.31
C LEU A 70 -2.48 0.47 9.58
N ASP A 71 -2.55 -0.83 9.86
CA ASP A 71 -3.18 -1.34 11.09
C ASP A 71 -2.36 -0.95 12.32
N VAL A 72 -1.02 -1.00 12.25
CA VAL A 72 -0.10 -0.50 13.30
C VAL A 72 -0.28 1.01 13.50
N LEU A 73 -0.29 1.81 12.43
CA LEU A 73 -0.47 3.26 12.50
C LEU A 73 -1.81 3.64 13.16
N ARG A 74 -2.88 2.93 12.83
CA ARG A 74 -4.20 3.14 13.45
C ARG A 74 -4.24 2.71 14.91
N GLY A 75 -3.54 1.64 15.24
CA GLY A 75 -3.40 1.17 16.62
C GLY A 75 -2.69 2.19 17.50
N SER A 76 -1.59 2.79 17.02
CA SER A 76 -0.84 3.83 17.73
C SER A 76 -1.65 5.11 17.89
N LYS A 77 -2.32 5.59 16.85
CA LYS A 77 -3.21 6.77 16.91
C LYS A 77 -4.35 6.56 17.91
N ARG A 78 -4.98 5.38 17.94
CA ARG A 78 -6.02 5.08 18.93
C ARG A 78 -5.51 5.07 20.38
N ARG A 79 -4.27 4.62 20.62
CA ARG A 79 -3.62 4.71 21.92
C ARG A 79 -3.36 6.16 22.30
N GLN A 80 -2.76 6.93 21.40
CA GLN A 80 -2.46 8.35 21.58
C GLN A 80 -3.72 9.20 21.84
N LEU A 81 -4.83 8.93 21.16
CA LEU A 81 -6.12 9.60 21.37
C LEU A 81 -6.78 9.24 22.72
N ARG A 82 -6.49 8.07 23.29
CA ARG A 82 -6.93 7.72 24.66
C ARG A 82 -6.09 8.44 25.71
N GLU A 83 -4.83 8.71 25.43
CA GLU A 83 -3.89 9.41 26.32
C GLU A 83 -4.05 10.94 26.22
N VAL A 84 -4.46 11.45 25.07
CA VAL A 84 -4.69 12.89 24.82
C VAL A 84 -6.17 13.15 24.57
N LYS A 85 -6.89 13.53 25.63
CA LYS A 85 -8.25 14.07 25.54
C LYS A 85 -8.23 15.49 24.96
N ALA A 86 -7.72 15.74 23.81
CA ALA A 86 -7.95 16.89 22.94
C ALA A 86 -6.84 17.00 21.88
N GLY A 87 -7.17 17.06 20.61
CA GLY A 87 -6.22 17.46 19.58
C GLY A 87 -6.64 16.97 18.19
N ILE A 88 -6.93 17.91 17.38
CA ILE A 88 -7.34 17.88 15.98
C ILE A 88 -6.57 16.82 15.18
N ASP A 89 -7.32 15.93 14.56
CA ASP A 89 -6.82 14.87 13.66
C ASP A 89 -6.35 15.52 12.36
N ALA A 90 -5.08 15.90 12.30
CA ALA A 90 -4.47 16.36 11.05
C ALA A 90 -4.26 15.12 10.15
N PRO A 91 -4.75 15.14 8.90
CA PRO A 91 -4.46 14.06 7.97
C PRO A 91 -2.95 13.98 7.73
N VAL A 92 -2.34 12.84 8.08
CA VAL A 92 -0.95 12.56 7.74
C VAL A 92 -0.90 12.31 6.24
N THR A 93 -0.66 13.36 5.48
CA THR A 93 -0.28 13.26 4.07
C THR A 93 1.20 12.90 4.02
N VAL A 94 1.49 11.65 3.77
CA VAL A 94 2.85 11.22 3.47
C VAL A 94 2.93 11.01 1.97
N ASP A 95 3.95 11.57 1.35
CA ASP A 95 4.24 11.38 -0.07
C ASP A 95 4.75 9.94 -0.30
N PRO A 96 3.95 9.05 -0.93
CA PRO A 96 4.40 7.69 -1.21
C PRO A 96 5.43 7.62 -2.33
N THR A 97 5.69 8.74 -3.01
CA THR A 97 6.77 8.85 -3.99
C THR A 97 8.11 9.16 -3.31
N ALA A 98 8.11 9.50 -2.01
CA ALA A 98 9.33 9.80 -1.24
C ALA A 98 10.36 8.64 -1.20
N ALA A 99 9.95 7.42 -1.54
CA ALA A 99 10.84 6.25 -1.69
C ALA A 99 11.25 5.97 -3.15
N LEU A 100 10.74 6.74 -4.10
CA LEU A 100 11.07 6.62 -5.51
C LEU A 100 12.22 7.57 -5.87
N ASP A 101 13.01 7.21 -6.86
CA ASP A 101 13.87 8.16 -7.55
C ASP A 101 13.04 9.37 -8.02
N PRO A 102 13.54 10.62 -7.92
CA PRO A 102 12.82 11.80 -8.39
C PRO A 102 12.30 11.69 -9.83
N LEU A 103 13.02 10.97 -10.69
CA LEU A 103 12.58 10.73 -12.07
C LEU A 103 11.39 9.76 -12.13
N GLU A 104 11.43 8.69 -11.35
CA GLU A 104 10.30 7.75 -11.21
C GLU A 104 9.08 8.42 -10.60
N ALA A 105 9.27 9.25 -9.57
CA ALA A 105 8.21 10.01 -8.94
C ALA A 105 7.49 10.93 -9.93
N ARG A 106 8.24 11.65 -10.77
CA ARG A 106 7.68 12.49 -11.84
C ARG A 106 6.92 11.69 -12.89
N ARG A 107 7.42 10.51 -13.26
CA ARG A 107 6.74 9.61 -14.21
C ARG A 107 5.41 9.13 -13.65
N VAL A 108 5.38 8.71 -12.38
CA VAL A 108 4.15 8.29 -11.71
C VAL A 108 3.16 9.44 -11.62
N ALA A 109 3.60 10.65 -11.25
CA ALA A 109 2.74 11.83 -11.19
C ALA A 109 2.09 12.14 -12.55
N LYS A 110 2.88 12.20 -13.64
CA LYS A 110 2.35 12.39 -15.00
C LYS A 110 1.39 11.30 -15.44
N ALA A 111 1.66 10.05 -15.09
CA ALA A 111 0.77 8.93 -15.42
C ALA A 111 -0.55 9.01 -14.64
N LEU A 112 -0.52 9.47 -13.37
CA LEU A 112 -1.72 9.73 -12.58
C LEU A 112 -2.59 10.85 -13.17
N GLU A 113 -1.98 11.91 -13.71
CA GLU A 113 -2.70 13.03 -14.35
C GLU A 113 -3.52 12.58 -15.56
N LYS A 114 -3.08 11.53 -16.28
CA LYS A 114 -3.79 10.98 -17.43
C LYS A 114 -4.97 10.06 -17.06
N LEU A 115 -5.14 9.70 -15.81
CA LEU A 115 -6.26 8.88 -15.37
C LEU A 115 -7.55 9.71 -15.28
N PRO A 116 -8.72 9.10 -15.55
CA PRO A 116 -10.00 9.70 -15.23
C PRO A 116 -10.07 10.10 -13.74
N ASP A 117 -10.64 11.26 -13.44
CA ASP A 117 -10.69 11.82 -12.08
C ASP A 117 -11.22 10.85 -11.04
N VAL A 118 -12.30 10.10 -11.39
CA VAL A 118 -12.91 9.12 -10.49
C VAL A 118 -12.01 7.93 -10.15
N GLN A 119 -11.04 7.60 -11.00
CA GLN A 119 -10.05 6.54 -10.76
C GLN A 119 -8.84 7.11 -10.00
N ARG A 120 -8.38 8.28 -10.41
CA ARG A 120 -7.29 9.01 -9.76
C ARG A 120 -7.62 9.31 -8.31
N ASP A 121 -8.82 9.82 -8.00
CA ASP A 121 -9.25 10.14 -6.63
C ASP A 121 -9.22 8.91 -5.72
N VAL A 122 -9.72 7.77 -6.17
CA VAL A 122 -9.67 6.52 -5.39
C VAL A 122 -8.24 6.07 -5.14
N ILE A 123 -7.35 6.17 -6.13
CA ILE A 123 -5.93 5.82 -5.97
C ILE A 123 -5.27 6.77 -4.97
N LEU A 124 -5.48 8.08 -5.10
CA LEU A 124 -4.90 9.07 -4.21
C LEU A 124 -5.34 8.86 -2.76
N ARG A 125 -6.63 8.69 -2.49
CA ARG A 125 -7.14 8.42 -1.15
C ARG A 125 -6.61 7.12 -0.58
N ALA A 126 -6.58 6.04 -1.37
CA ALA A 126 -6.11 4.74 -0.92
C ALA A 126 -4.62 4.75 -0.65
N TYR A 127 -3.79 5.26 -1.56
CA TYR A 127 -2.33 5.14 -1.49
C TYR A 127 -1.65 6.34 -0.81
N TYR A 128 -2.14 7.56 -1.03
CA TYR A 128 -1.57 8.80 -0.48
C TYR A 128 -2.29 9.24 0.80
N GLY A 129 -3.59 9.03 0.88
CA GLY A 129 -4.37 9.32 2.08
C GLY A 129 -4.36 8.21 3.13
N TYR A 130 -3.67 7.09 2.90
CA TYR A 130 -3.62 5.91 3.79
C TYR A 130 -5.00 5.39 4.21
N ARG A 131 -6.04 5.62 3.37
CA ARG A 131 -7.39 5.12 3.62
C ARG A 131 -7.52 3.65 3.22
N THR A 132 -8.29 2.89 3.98
CA THR A 132 -8.81 1.60 3.50
C THR A 132 -9.86 1.85 2.43
N LEU A 133 -10.11 0.83 1.60
CA LEU A 133 -11.19 0.97 0.60
C LEU A 133 -12.57 1.14 1.23
N ALA A 134 -12.78 0.65 2.45
CA ALA A 134 -14.01 0.88 3.21
C ALA A 134 -14.14 2.35 3.65
N GLU A 135 -13.06 2.95 4.15
CA GLU A 135 -13.03 4.39 4.47
C GLU A 135 -13.19 5.25 3.21
N VAL A 136 -12.53 4.90 2.10
CA VAL A 136 -12.76 5.60 0.82
C VAL A 136 -14.21 5.50 0.38
N ALA A 137 -14.86 4.35 0.57
CA ALA A 137 -16.28 4.16 0.26
C ALA A 137 -17.18 5.07 1.12
N GLN A 138 -16.87 5.21 2.40
CA GLN A 138 -17.56 6.14 3.32
C GLN A 138 -17.29 7.60 2.93
N ASP A 139 -16.02 7.99 2.74
CA ASP A 139 -15.63 9.37 2.42
C ASP A 139 -16.22 9.86 1.07
N THR A 140 -16.41 8.95 0.12
CA THR A 140 -16.93 9.27 -1.22
C THR A 140 -18.41 8.96 -1.38
N ASN A 141 -19.04 8.39 -0.36
CA ASN A 141 -20.44 7.92 -0.37
C ASN A 141 -20.73 6.96 -1.54
N LEU A 142 -19.77 6.08 -1.85
CA LEU A 142 -19.86 5.09 -2.93
C LEU A 142 -19.93 3.67 -2.36
N PRO A 143 -20.62 2.74 -3.04
CA PRO A 143 -20.55 1.33 -2.68
C PRO A 143 -19.10 0.81 -2.72
N LEU A 144 -18.71 -0.02 -1.75
CA LEU A 144 -17.36 -0.60 -1.68
C LEU A 144 -16.97 -1.36 -2.98
N GLY A 145 -17.95 -2.01 -3.63
CA GLY A 145 -17.76 -2.67 -4.93
C GLY A 145 -17.32 -1.68 -6.01
N THR A 146 -17.94 -0.50 -6.04
CA THR A 146 -17.59 0.58 -6.98
C THR A 146 -16.19 1.13 -6.71
N VAL A 147 -15.82 1.32 -5.44
CA VAL A 147 -14.45 1.74 -5.08
C VAL A 147 -13.42 0.70 -5.52
N LYS A 148 -13.67 -0.58 -5.28
CA LYS A 148 -12.80 -1.69 -5.73
C LYS A 148 -12.65 -1.73 -7.24
N SER A 149 -13.74 -1.59 -7.99
CA SER A 149 -13.69 -1.61 -9.45
C SER A 149 -12.96 -0.41 -10.03
N ARG A 150 -13.19 0.81 -9.49
CA ARG A 150 -12.46 2.03 -9.87
C ARG A 150 -10.97 1.93 -9.59
N LEU A 151 -10.60 1.41 -8.41
CA LEU A 151 -9.20 1.18 -8.05
C LEU A 151 -8.53 0.20 -9.03
N SER A 152 -9.16 -0.94 -9.29
CA SER A 152 -8.62 -1.95 -10.20
C SER A 152 -8.46 -1.43 -11.62
N ALA A 153 -9.45 -0.69 -12.13
CA ALA A 153 -9.39 -0.08 -13.46
C ALA A 153 -8.30 1.01 -13.52
N GLY A 154 -8.20 1.85 -12.49
CA GLY A 154 -7.18 2.89 -12.41
C GLY A 154 -5.76 2.33 -12.35
N LEU A 155 -5.53 1.28 -11.56
CA LEU A 155 -4.21 0.63 -11.47
C LEU A 155 -3.80 -0.04 -12.79
N ARG A 156 -4.75 -0.65 -13.53
CA ARG A 156 -4.45 -1.20 -14.86
C ARG A 156 -4.03 -0.10 -15.83
N ARG A 157 -4.78 1.03 -15.89
CA ARG A 157 -4.41 2.17 -16.74
C ARG A 157 -3.07 2.77 -16.35
N LEU A 158 -2.84 2.97 -15.05
CA LEU A 158 -1.56 3.48 -14.54
C LEU A 158 -0.41 2.58 -14.98
N HIS A 159 -0.57 1.27 -14.90
CA HIS A 159 0.42 0.31 -15.37
C HIS A 159 0.70 0.46 -16.88
N THR A 160 -0.33 0.58 -17.70
CA THR A 160 -0.20 0.80 -19.14
C THR A 160 0.57 2.09 -19.45
N GLU A 161 0.19 3.21 -18.81
CA GLU A 161 0.86 4.51 -18.98
C GLU A 161 2.35 4.47 -18.59
N LEU A 162 2.68 3.73 -17.52
CA LEU A 162 4.05 3.59 -17.05
C LEU A 162 4.90 2.66 -17.94
N THR A 163 4.29 1.67 -18.58
CA THR A 163 4.99 0.74 -19.47
C THR A 163 5.14 1.27 -20.89
N GLU A 164 4.16 2.00 -21.42
CA GLU A 164 4.24 2.60 -22.77
C GLU A 164 5.20 3.81 -22.82
N GLY A 165 5.39 4.51 -21.72
CA GLY A 165 6.36 5.63 -21.62
C GLY A 165 7.83 5.21 -21.60
N ILE A 166 8.15 3.93 -21.79
CA ILE A 166 9.52 3.38 -21.86
C ILE A 166 9.98 3.15 -23.30
N ARG A 167 9.10 3.41 -24.29
CA ARG A 167 9.47 3.32 -25.72
C ARG A 167 9.92 4.65 -26.28
#